data_1a1fa934dff47cc93002cb699dd19232
#
_entry.id   1a1fa934dff47cc93002cb699dd19232
#
_cell.length_a   1.000
_cell.length_b   1.000
_cell.length_c   1.000
_cell.angle_alpha   90.00
_cell.angle_beta   90.00
_cell.angle_gamma   90.00
#
_symmetry.space_group_name_H-M   'P 1'
#
loop_
_entity.id
_entity.type
_entity.pdbx_description
1 polymer ?
#
loop_
_entity_poly.entity_id
_entity_poly.type
_entity_poly.pdbx_seq_one_letter_code
_entity_poly.pdbx_strand_id
1 'polypeptide(L)'
;EPRDIQIDVNHPESLTVPKLLRSFVVYDGGLITSSEAFDKLANDVHKEIMLEIPSLNDLSDRFLSHVPTVYSRVIINDFDVSDMSYMILVSSLLKQGVQIKTVPQVHSINLITDDSNAMIISKGSNNSDVEYGAIYEDRKSISEIRTSFEKTWDIAANLDENLVANY
;
A
#
# COMPACT_ATOMS: atom_id res chain seq x y z
N GLU A 1 27.61 -5.77 -24.19
CA GLU A 1 27.29 -6.57 -23.57
C GLU A 1 26.59 -6.15 -22.47
N PRO A 2 25.61 -6.32 -22.45
CA PRO A 2 24.80 -5.70 -21.48
C PRO A 2 24.76 -6.32 -20.19
N ARG A 3 25.48 -7.06 -20.02
CA ARG A 3 25.49 -7.73 -18.95
C ARG A 3 25.47 -7.10 -17.78
N ASP A 4 25.88 -6.33 -17.77
CA ASP A 4 25.92 -5.48 -16.79
C ASP A 4 24.72 -5.28 -16.10
N ILE A 5 23.68 -5.74 -16.54
CA ILE A 5 22.51 -5.59 -15.85
C ILE A 5 22.26 -6.68 -14.93
N GLN A 6 23.15 -7.56 -14.71
CA GLN A 6 22.93 -8.55 -13.78
C GLN A 6 22.79 -8.04 -12.42
N ILE A 7 21.71 -8.33 -11.77
CA ILE A 7 21.50 -8.02 -10.39
C ILE A 7 22.18 -9.08 -9.58
N ASP A 8 23.14 -8.67 -8.80
CA ASP A 8 23.81 -9.59 -7.89
C ASP A 8 22.92 -9.75 -6.67
N VAL A 9 22.21 -10.85 -6.61
CA VAL A 9 21.31 -11.10 -5.49
C VAL A 9 22.02 -11.28 -4.18
N ASN A 10 23.31 -11.44 -4.17
CA ASN A 10 24.07 -11.53 -2.95
C ASN A 10 24.61 -10.18 -2.51
N HIS A 11 24.41 -9.15 -3.29
CA HIS A 11 24.90 -7.82 -2.97
C HIS A 11 23.90 -7.12 -2.06
N PRO A 12 24.31 -6.57 -0.91
CA PRO A 12 23.37 -5.94 0.01
C PRO A 12 22.54 -4.84 -0.60
N GLU A 13 23.05 -4.14 -1.57
CA GLU A 13 22.33 -3.04 -2.20
C GLU A 13 21.11 -3.51 -2.97
N SER A 14 21.10 -4.73 -3.47
CA SER A 14 19.94 -5.23 -4.18
C SER A 14 18.76 -5.46 -3.25
N LEU A 15 19.02 -5.55 -1.93
CA LEU A 15 17.96 -5.75 -0.95
C LEU A 15 17.29 -4.45 -0.54
N THR A 16 17.85 -3.29 -0.94
CA THR A 16 17.29 -2.00 -0.56
C THR A 16 16.29 -1.46 -1.58
N VAL A 17 16.08 -2.16 -2.70
CA VAL A 17 15.09 -1.74 -3.69
C VAL A 17 13.71 -1.83 -3.06
N PRO A 18 12.94 -0.75 -3.07
CA PRO A 18 11.59 -0.80 -2.51
C PRO A 18 10.76 -1.89 -3.14
N LYS A 19 9.97 -2.57 -2.34
CA LYS A 19 9.16 -3.69 -2.78
C LYS A 19 8.28 -3.35 -3.97
N LEU A 20 7.67 -2.17 -3.98
CA LEU A 20 6.78 -1.77 -5.06
C LEU A 20 7.50 -1.54 -6.39
N LEU A 21 8.81 -1.31 -6.38
CA LEU A 21 9.57 -1.19 -7.62
C LEU A 21 9.85 -2.53 -8.25
N ARG A 22 9.65 -3.62 -7.51
CA ARG A 22 9.87 -4.99 -8.01
C ARG A 22 8.57 -5.68 -8.38
N SER A 23 7.44 -5.00 -8.23
CA SER A 23 6.15 -5.57 -8.54
C SER A 23 5.54 -4.88 -9.76
N PHE A 24 4.66 -5.59 -10.43
CA PHE A 24 4.07 -5.15 -11.69
C PHE A 24 2.55 -5.25 -11.64
N VAL A 25 1.91 -4.33 -12.31
CA VAL A 25 0.45 -4.25 -12.34
C VAL A 25 -0.02 -4.25 -13.78
N VAL A 26 -1.02 -5.08 -14.06
CA VAL A 26 -1.67 -5.08 -15.36
C VAL A 26 -2.63 -3.90 -15.42
N TYR A 27 -2.45 -3.06 -16.43
CA TYR A 27 -3.30 -1.90 -16.63
C TYR A 27 -3.42 -1.60 -18.11
N ASP A 28 -4.65 -1.48 -18.59
CA ASP A 28 -4.94 -1.10 -19.98
C ASP A 28 -4.16 -1.92 -21.02
N GLY A 29 -4.13 -3.23 -20.79
CA GLY A 29 -3.49 -4.16 -21.74
C GLY A 29 -1.99 -4.24 -21.66
N GLY A 30 -1.35 -3.57 -20.70
CA GLY A 30 0.09 -3.59 -20.53
C GLY A 30 0.50 -3.80 -19.09
N LEU A 31 1.80 -3.74 -18.84
CA LEU A 31 2.36 -3.85 -17.50
C LEU A 31 3.02 -2.54 -17.12
N ILE A 32 2.74 -2.08 -15.90
CA ILE A 32 3.42 -0.92 -15.31
C ILE A 32 3.96 -1.36 -13.95
N THR A 33 4.89 -0.61 -13.39
CA THR A 33 5.36 -0.90 -12.04
C THR A 33 4.27 -0.56 -11.04
N SER A 34 4.30 -1.19 -9.87
CA SER A 34 3.33 -0.86 -8.83
C SER A 34 3.48 0.58 -8.37
N SER A 35 4.69 1.12 -8.34
CA SER A 35 4.92 2.52 -8.00
C SER A 35 4.21 3.46 -8.98
N GLU A 36 4.31 3.18 -10.27
CA GLU A 36 3.59 3.95 -11.28
C GLU A 36 2.07 3.83 -11.12
N ALA A 37 1.59 2.64 -10.78
CA ALA A 37 0.17 2.41 -10.56
C ALA A 37 -0.36 3.22 -9.38
N PHE A 38 0.38 3.23 -8.26
CA PHE A 38 0.00 4.03 -7.10
C PHE A 38 -0.05 5.52 -7.45
N ASP A 39 0.96 6.03 -8.15
CA ASP A 39 1.00 7.43 -8.54
C ASP A 39 -0.15 7.78 -9.47
N LYS A 40 -0.47 6.86 -10.40
CA LYS A 40 -1.57 7.10 -11.33
C LYS A 40 -2.90 7.20 -10.60
N LEU A 41 -3.18 6.29 -9.69
CA LEU A 41 -4.42 6.32 -8.94
C LEU A 41 -4.48 7.52 -8.00
N ALA A 42 -3.35 7.92 -7.42
CA ALA A 42 -3.31 9.07 -6.54
C ALA A 42 -3.61 10.37 -7.28
N ASN A 43 -3.15 10.50 -8.51
CA ASN A 43 -3.39 11.71 -9.29
C ASN A 43 -4.87 11.94 -9.60
N ASP A 44 -5.65 10.86 -9.65
CA ASP A 44 -7.06 10.92 -10.03
C ASP A 44 -8.01 10.92 -8.83
N VAL A 45 -7.51 10.79 -7.62
CA VAL A 45 -8.38 10.67 -6.45
C VAL A 45 -8.90 12.04 -6.01
N HIS A 46 -10.20 12.10 -5.70
CA HIS A 46 -10.86 13.34 -5.28
C HIS A 46 -11.64 13.20 -3.97
N LYS A 47 -12.05 11.99 -3.59
CA LYS A 47 -12.96 11.78 -2.47
C LYS A 47 -12.40 10.92 -1.36
N GLU A 48 -11.93 9.74 -1.69
CA GLU A 48 -11.52 8.80 -0.65
C GLU A 48 -10.47 7.81 -1.11
N ILE A 49 -9.67 7.37 -0.15
CA ILE A 49 -8.69 6.30 -0.33
C ILE A 49 -8.99 5.23 0.72
N MET A 50 -9.08 3.97 0.29
CA MET A 50 -9.07 2.82 1.19
C MET A 50 -7.87 1.99 0.81
N LEU A 51 -6.98 1.75 1.75
CA LEU A 51 -5.70 1.09 1.48
C LEU A 51 -5.40 0.02 2.52
N GLU A 52 -5.06 -1.18 2.04
CA GLU A 52 -4.44 -2.21 2.86
C GLU A 52 -3.03 -2.42 2.34
N ILE A 53 -2.03 -2.27 3.20
CA ILE A 53 -0.63 -2.44 2.81
C ILE A 53 0.16 -2.89 4.05
N PRO A 54 1.11 -3.82 3.90
CA PRO A 54 1.88 -4.27 5.06
C PRO A 54 2.60 -3.15 5.78
N SER A 55 3.23 -2.24 5.06
CA SER A 55 3.97 -1.14 5.65
C SER A 55 3.82 0.13 4.84
N LEU A 56 3.63 1.25 5.52
CA LEU A 56 3.59 2.56 4.88
C LEU A 56 4.95 2.95 4.29
N ASN A 57 6.02 2.31 4.74
CA ASN A 57 7.36 2.57 4.19
C ASN A 57 7.50 2.10 2.73
N ASP A 58 6.58 1.27 2.25
CA ASP A 58 6.60 0.82 0.86
C ASP A 58 6.02 1.87 -0.09
N LEU A 59 5.41 2.92 0.43
CA LEU A 59 4.79 3.96 -0.38
C LEU A 59 5.77 5.10 -0.65
N SER A 60 5.61 5.74 -1.81
CA SER A 60 6.42 6.91 -2.13
C SER A 60 5.96 8.11 -1.30
N ASP A 61 6.86 9.07 -1.12
CA ASP A 61 6.51 10.32 -0.44
C ASP A 61 5.38 11.04 -1.17
N ARG A 62 5.34 10.91 -2.47
CA ARG A 62 4.28 11.51 -3.29
C ARG A 62 2.92 10.92 -2.93
N PHE A 63 2.81 9.60 -2.87
CA PHE A 63 1.55 8.96 -2.51
C PHE A 63 1.17 9.31 -1.07
N LEU A 64 2.12 9.25 -0.16
CA LEU A 64 1.88 9.58 1.24
C LEU A 64 1.37 11.02 1.42
N SER A 65 1.81 11.95 0.58
CA SER A 65 1.33 13.33 0.65
C SER A 65 -0.11 13.48 0.15
N HIS A 66 -0.57 12.57 -0.69
CA HIS A 66 -1.96 12.61 -1.16
C HIS A 66 -2.94 12.03 -0.14
N VAL A 67 -2.51 11.07 0.67
CA VAL A 67 -3.40 10.35 1.59
C VAL A 67 -4.18 11.29 2.50
N PRO A 68 -3.58 12.29 3.15
CA PRO A 68 -4.35 13.17 4.04
C PRO A 68 -5.20 14.22 3.32
N THR A 69 -5.11 14.32 2.00
CA THR A 69 -5.89 15.32 1.26
C THR A 69 -7.32 14.89 1.01
N VAL A 70 -7.64 13.62 1.22
CA VAL A 70 -8.99 13.07 1.03
C VAL A 70 -9.34 12.21 2.25
N TYR A 71 -10.60 11.77 2.33
CA TYR A 71 -11.00 10.86 3.39
C TYR A 71 -10.27 9.53 3.21
N SER A 72 -9.41 9.17 4.16
CA SER A 72 -8.56 7.99 4.01
C SER A 72 -8.65 7.04 5.19
N ARG A 73 -8.76 5.76 4.88
CA ARG A 73 -8.72 4.66 5.84
C ARG A 73 -7.63 3.69 5.42
N VAL A 74 -6.73 3.37 6.31
CA VAL A 74 -5.55 2.56 6.02
C VAL A 74 -5.45 1.41 7.01
N ILE A 75 -5.18 0.21 6.50
CA ILE A 75 -4.91 -0.98 7.32
C ILE A 75 -3.46 -1.38 7.06
N ILE A 76 -2.69 -1.53 8.13
CA ILE A 76 -1.28 -1.93 8.06
C ILE A 76 -1.02 -3.10 9.01
N ASN A 77 0.15 -3.71 8.89
CA ASN A 77 0.58 -4.73 9.85
C ASN A 77 0.79 -4.12 11.22
N ASP A 78 0.59 -4.91 12.25
CA ASP A 78 1.10 -4.58 13.57
C ASP A 78 2.59 -4.29 13.45
N PHE A 79 3.09 -3.33 14.19
CA PHE A 79 4.47 -2.92 14.09
C PHE A 79 5.06 -2.64 15.46
N ASP A 80 6.40 -2.62 15.51
CA ASP A 80 7.12 -2.34 16.74
C ASP A 80 7.06 -0.85 17.06
N VAL A 81 6.45 -0.49 18.17
CA VAL A 81 6.31 0.91 18.58
C VAL A 81 7.66 1.55 18.92
N SER A 82 8.72 0.75 19.09
CA SER A 82 10.05 1.30 19.30
C SER A 82 10.72 1.75 17.99
N ASP A 83 10.13 1.44 16.85
CA ASP A 83 10.57 1.96 15.56
C ASP A 83 10.15 3.42 15.47
N MET A 84 11.03 4.32 15.89
CA MET A 84 10.73 5.74 16.01
C MET A 84 10.36 6.38 14.68
N SER A 85 11.06 6.04 13.62
CA SER A 85 10.77 6.63 12.30
C SER A 85 9.37 6.27 11.84
N TYR A 86 8.98 5.03 12.03
CA TYR A 86 7.67 4.57 11.63
C TYR A 86 6.57 5.19 12.51
N MET A 87 6.82 5.29 13.81
CA MET A 87 5.89 5.93 14.73
C MET A 87 5.65 7.40 14.37
N ILE A 88 6.70 8.11 13.96
CA ILE A 88 6.59 9.50 13.54
C ILE A 88 5.71 9.59 12.28
N LEU A 89 5.93 8.71 11.33
CA LEU A 89 5.13 8.69 10.10
C LEU A 89 3.65 8.42 10.41
N VAL A 90 3.38 7.36 11.17
CA VAL A 90 2.01 6.97 11.53
C VAL A 90 1.33 8.11 12.30
N SER A 91 2.03 8.66 13.28
CA SER A 91 1.52 9.74 14.10
C SER A 91 1.20 10.98 13.27
N SER A 92 2.06 11.31 12.31
CA SER A 92 1.84 12.45 11.42
C SER A 92 0.56 12.27 10.61
N LEU A 93 0.33 11.08 10.06
CA LEU A 93 -0.88 10.81 9.29
C LEU A 93 -2.13 10.86 10.16
N LEU A 94 -2.06 10.29 11.35
CA LEU A 94 -3.20 10.35 12.29
C LEU A 94 -3.56 11.79 12.64
N LYS A 95 -2.56 12.63 12.88
CA LYS A 95 -2.78 14.04 13.19
C LYS A 95 -3.41 14.81 12.04
N GLN A 96 -3.21 14.34 10.82
CA GLN A 96 -3.80 14.94 9.64
C GLN A 96 -5.18 14.37 9.30
N GLY A 97 -5.72 13.52 10.15
CA GLY A 97 -7.08 12.99 9.98
C GLY A 97 -7.18 11.65 9.28
N VAL A 98 -6.06 11.02 8.96
CA VAL A 98 -6.07 9.69 8.35
C VAL A 98 -6.44 8.67 9.42
N GLN A 99 -7.37 7.77 9.12
CA GLN A 99 -7.73 6.69 10.04
C GLN A 99 -6.87 5.48 9.75
N ILE A 100 -6.17 4.97 10.76
CA ILE A 100 -5.26 3.84 10.60
C ILE A 100 -5.62 2.76 11.60
N LYS A 101 -5.77 1.54 11.12
CA LYS A 101 -5.97 0.35 11.94
C LYS A 101 -4.90 -0.68 11.61
N THR A 102 -4.72 -1.64 12.49
CA THR A 102 -3.71 -2.67 12.33
C THR A 102 -4.32 -4.07 12.35
N VAL A 103 -3.66 -4.97 11.65
CA VAL A 103 -3.94 -6.42 11.68
C VAL A 103 -2.61 -7.14 11.87
N PRO A 104 -2.61 -8.40 12.32
CA PRO A 104 -1.36 -9.12 12.47
C PRO A 104 -0.53 -9.18 11.20
N GLN A 105 -1.18 -9.40 10.07
CA GLN A 105 -0.47 -9.45 8.80
C GLN A 105 -1.40 -9.14 7.63
N VAL A 106 -1.00 -8.21 6.80
CA VAL A 106 -1.67 -7.92 5.53
C VAL A 106 -1.09 -8.85 4.48
N HIS A 107 -1.94 -9.62 3.80
CA HIS A 107 -1.50 -10.62 2.83
C HIS A 107 -1.43 -10.12 1.40
N SER A 108 -2.19 -9.11 1.06
CA SER A 108 -2.16 -8.51 -0.27
C SER A 108 -2.36 -7.01 -0.14
N ILE A 109 -1.83 -6.27 -1.10
CA ILE A 109 -2.04 -4.83 -1.14
C ILE A 109 -3.34 -4.57 -1.88
N ASN A 110 -4.24 -3.82 -1.27
CA ASN A 110 -5.51 -3.45 -1.88
C ASN A 110 -5.65 -1.93 -1.79
N LEU A 111 -6.00 -1.31 -2.90
CA LEU A 111 -6.22 0.13 -2.95
C LEU A 111 -7.52 0.41 -3.69
N ILE A 112 -8.40 1.17 -3.09
CA ILE A 112 -9.62 1.63 -3.74
C ILE A 112 -9.60 3.15 -3.70
N THR A 113 -9.84 3.79 -4.85
CA THR A 113 -9.90 5.24 -4.94
C THR A 113 -11.25 5.67 -5.51
N ASP A 114 -11.97 6.49 -4.77
CA ASP A 114 -13.23 7.12 -5.21
C ASP A 114 -14.33 6.17 -5.70
N ASP A 115 -14.24 4.90 -5.34
CA ASP A 115 -15.19 3.90 -5.84
C ASP A 115 -15.14 3.76 -7.37
N SER A 116 -14.10 4.26 -7.99
CA SER A 116 -13.94 4.24 -9.45
C SER A 116 -12.79 3.37 -9.94
N ASN A 117 -11.84 3.09 -9.07
CA ASN A 117 -10.71 2.22 -9.39
C ASN A 117 -10.38 1.36 -8.19
N ALA A 118 -9.95 0.14 -8.44
CA ALA A 118 -9.43 -0.73 -7.39
C ALA A 118 -8.20 -1.45 -7.91
N MET A 119 -7.22 -1.64 -7.04
CA MET A 119 -5.98 -2.33 -7.38
C MET A 119 -5.70 -3.40 -6.35
N ILE A 120 -5.31 -4.58 -6.82
CA ILE A 120 -4.85 -5.66 -5.95
C ILE A 120 -3.46 -6.05 -6.38
N ILE A 121 -2.55 -6.19 -5.44
CA ILE A 121 -1.21 -6.72 -5.68
C ILE A 121 -0.98 -7.85 -4.70
N SER A 122 -0.63 -9.02 -5.18
CA SER A 122 -0.38 -10.17 -4.32
C SER A 122 0.83 -10.95 -4.77
N LYS A 123 1.36 -11.77 -3.88
CA LYS A 123 2.49 -12.61 -4.22
C LYS A 123 2.06 -13.68 -5.19
N GLY A 124 2.93 -13.99 -6.14
CA GLY A 124 2.72 -15.13 -6.99
C GLY A 124 2.79 -16.44 -6.23
N SER A 125 2.22 -17.47 -6.81
CA SER A 125 2.30 -18.79 -6.25
C SER A 125 3.71 -19.29 -6.33
N ASN A 126 4.37 -19.96 -5.76
CA ASN A 126 5.74 -20.53 -5.85
C ASN A 126 6.82 -19.78 -5.10
N ASN A 127 6.48 -19.08 -4.04
CA ASN A 127 7.46 -18.35 -3.23
C ASN A 127 8.33 -17.37 -4.03
N SER A 128 7.79 -16.88 -5.12
CA SER A 128 8.48 -15.89 -5.93
C SER A 128 8.54 -14.58 -5.16
N ASP A 129 9.67 -13.89 -5.21
CA ASP A 129 9.77 -12.55 -4.65
C ASP A 129 9.08 -11.53 -5.54
N VAL A 130 8.59 -11.94 -6.70
CA VAL A 130 7.90 -11.05 -7.61
C VAL A 130 6.42 -11.04 -7.27
N GLU A 131 5.87 -9.86 -7.17
CA GLU A 131 4.45 -9.68 -6.94
C GLU A 131 3.79 -9.12 -8.18
N TYR A 132 2.57 -9.54 -8.42
CA TYR A 132 1.80 -9.09 -9.57
C TYR A 132 0.44 -8.59 -9.12
N GLY A 133 -0.08 -7.65 -9.86
CA GLY A 133 -1.39 -7.12 -9.57
C GLY A 133 -2.12 -6.65 -10.80
N ALA A 134 -3.29 -6.07 -10.59
CA ALA A 134 -4.11 -5.51 -11.64
C ALA A 134 -4.95 -4.37 -11.10
N ILE A 135 -5.27 -3.44 -12.00
CA ILE A 135 -6.22 -2.36 -11.71
C ILE A 135 -7.54 -2.73 -12.37
N TYR A 136 -8.62 -2.60 -11.60
CA TYR A 136 -9.97 -2.89 -12.04
C TYR A 136 -10.79 -1.60 -12.07
N GLU A 137 -11.58 -1.43 -13.11
CA GLU A 137 -12.46 -0.27 -13.25
C GLU A 137 -13.93 -0.68 -13.29
N ASP A 138 -14.21 -1.98 -13.32
CA ASP A 138 -15.58 -2.46 -13.36
C ASP A 138 -16.23 -2.49 -11.97
N ARG A 139 -17.50 -2.18 -11.93
CA ARG A 139 -18.23 -2.07 -10.68
C ARG A 139 -18.21 -3.33 -9.83
N LYS A 140 -18.31 -4.48 -10.46
CA LYS A 140 -18.37 -5.74 -9.72
C LYS A 140 -17.07 -6.00 -8.96
N SER A 141 -15.94 -5.85 -9.64
CA SER A 141 -14.62 -6.06 -9.00
C SER A 141 -14.39 -5.05 -7.89
N ILE A 142 -14.70 -3.78 -8.14
CA ILE A 142 -14.54 -2.73 -7.13
C ILE A 142 -15.40 -3.05 -5.90
N SER A 143 -16.65 -3.46 -6.11
CA SER A 143 -17.55 -3.79 -5.02
C SER A 143 -17.03 -4.97 -4.19
N GLU A 144 -16.50 -5.99 -4.84
CA GLU A 144 -15.94 -7.14 -4.14
C GLU A 144 -14.71 -6.78 -3.32
N ILE A 145 -13.83 -5.95 -3.87
CA ILE A 145 -12.62 -5.50 -3.18
C ILE A 145 -13.02 -4.61 -2.00
N ARG A 146 -13.99 -3.72 -2.19
CA ARG A 146 -14.49 -2.86 -1.12
C ARG A 146 -15.12 -3.70 0.01
N THR A 147 -15.90 -4.71 -0.32
CA THR A 147 -16.51 -5.58 0.68
C THR A 147 -15.45 -6.30 1.51
N SER A 148 -14.40 -6.79 0.84
CA SER A 148 -13.29 -7.42 1.53
C SER A 148 -12.56 -6.43 2.47
N PHE A 149 -12.33 -5.20 2.00
CA PHE A 149 -11.72 -4.17 2.84
C PHE A 149 -12.57 -3.87 4.07
N GLU A 150 -13.87 -3.71 3.90
CA GLU A 150 -14.76 -3.39 5.01
C GLU A 150 -14.78 -4.50 6.07
N LYS A 151 -14.74 -5.76 5.64
CA LYS A 151 -14.67 -6.87 6.58
C LYS A 151 -13.39 -6.84 7.40
N THR A 152 -12.27 -6.57 6.75
CA THR A 152 -10.99 -6.47 7.44
C THR A 152 -10.96 -5.24 8.37
N TRP A 153 -11.52 -4.13 7.91
CA TRP A 153 -11.61 -2.92 8.72
C TRP A 153 -12.38 -3.15 10.01
N ASP A 154 -13.47 -3.91 9.93
CA ASP A 154 -14.32 -4.17 11.10
C ASP A 154 -13.62 -4.99 12.17
N ILE A 155 -12.70 -5.88 11.79
CA ILE A 155 -11.97 -6.71 12.76
C ILE A 155 -10.60 -6.16 13.11
N ALA A 156 -10.12 -5.15 12.40
CA ALA A 156 -8.80 -4.58 12.65
C ALA A 156 -8.80 -3.78 13.94
N ALA A 157 -7.64 -3.70 14.58
CA ALA A 157 -7.48 -3.01 15.84
C ALA A 157 -7.19 -1.52 15.63
N ASN A 158 -7.81 -0.69 16.43
CA ASN A 158 -7.47 0.73 16.44
C ASN A 158 -6.09 0.90 17.07
N LEU A 159 -5.33 1.87 16.56
CA LEU A 159 -4.09 2.24 17.22
C LEU A 159 -4.40 2.91 18.56
N ASP A 160 -3.57 2.62 19.55
CA ASP A 160 -3.71 3.26 20.84
C ASP A 160 -3.26 4.72 20.70
N GLU A 161 -4.20 5.64 20.80
CA GLU A 161 -3.90 7.05 20.66
C GLU A 161 -2.90 7.54 21.70
N ASN A 162 -2.84 6.92 22.87
CA ASN A 162 -1.87 7.29 23.88
C ASN A 162 -0.44 6.94 23.47
N LEU A 163 -0.27 5.89 22.67
CA LEU A 163 1.05 5.52 22.17
C LEU A 163 1.57 6.50 21.14
N VAL A 164 0.68 7.07 20.32
CA VAL A 164 1.09 7.97 19.26
C VAL A 164 0.99 9.44 19.64
N ALA A 165 0.31 9.78 20.71
CA ALA A 165 0.10 11.17 21.11
C ALA A 165 1.40 11.89 21.48
N ASN A 166 2.43 11.16 21.85
CA ASN A 166 3.71 11.72 22.25
C ASN A 166 4.67 11.97 21.10
N TYR A 167 4.27 11.69 19.88
CA TYR A 167 5.09 11.88 18.69
C TYR A 167 4.49 12.96 17.73
#